data_3e354c98c358d9ad797b95db367a25fd
#
_entry.id   3e354c98c358d9ad797b95db367a25fd
#
_cell.length_a   1.000
_cell.length_b   1.000
_cell.length_c   1.000
_cell.angle_alpha   90.00
_cell.angle_beta   90.00
_cell.angle_gamma   90.00
#
_symmetry.space_group_name_H-M   'P 1'
#
loop_
_entity.id
_entity.type
_entity.pdbx_description
1 polymer ?
#
loop_
_entity_poly.entity_id
_entity_poly.type
_entity_poly.pdbx_seq_one_letter_code
_entity_poly.pdbx_strand_id
1 'polypeptide(L)'
;MNLTLRVWRQQSANATGSFISYQAKDVTPDMSFLEMLDSLNEDLISRQEPPIAFDHDCREGICGTCGFLINGVAHGGQRGTTVCQLSMRFFKDGDTLTLEPWRARAFPIIRDLMVNRSAFDRIIQAGGFISAPTGSAPDANAILVRKEDADTAMDAAACIGCGACVAACPNASAMLFTSAKITHLNSLPQGQPQRDERTLSMVVAMRNELFGSCTNHGECEAVCPKHIPLEFIGKMNRDLIRALWHRHRQPLVIPSVVQLPSAEDSHEQLHDGVGAQPQEDVHQQRHEEVQAHVQAESPEPAATAPVSS
;
A
#
# COMPACT_ATOMS: atom_id res chain seq x y z
N MET A 1 -11.17 2.84 -27.60
CA MET A 1 -12.18 3.76 -27.00
C MET A 1 -11.51 5.04 -26.53
N ASN A 2 -12.28 6.12 -26.48
CA ASN A 2 -11.81 7.42 -26.02
C ASN A 2 -12.54 7.75 -24.72
N LEU A 3 -11.81 8.22 -23.72
CA LEU A 3 -12.35 8.50 -22.38
C LEU A 3 -11.97 9.91 -21.96
N THR A 4 -12.82 10.55 -21.18
CA THR A 4 -12.51 11.82 -20.51
C THR A 4 -12.17 11.53 -19.06
N LEU A 5 -10.93 11.84 -18.63
CA LEU A 5 -10.47 11.66 -17.26
C LEU A 5 -10.48 13.01 -16.54
N ARG A 6 -11.27 13.15 -15.49
CA ARG A 6 -11.24 14.30 -14.58
C ARG A 6 -10.38 13.92 -13.38
N VAL A 7 -9.13 14.34 -13.38
CA VAL A 7 -8.12 13.92 -12.41
C VAL A 7 -7.89 15.02 -11.41
N TRP A 8 -7.90 14.68 -10.13
CA TRP A 8 -7.45 15.57 -9.08
C TRP A 8 -5.94 15.81 -9.22
N ARG A 9 -5.54 17.07 -9.38
CA ARG A 9 -4.15 17.49 -9.47
C ARG A 9 -3.81 18.39 -8.30
N GLN A 10 -2.74 18.05 -7.59
CA GLN A 10 -2.22 18.78 -6.44
C GLN A 10 -0.71 18.59 -6.37
N GLN A 11 0.05 19.67 -6.42
CA GLN A 11 1.52 19.60 -6.53
C GLN A 11 2.22 19.12 -5.26
N SER A 12 1.64 19.42 -4.08
CA SER A 12 2.20 19.06 -2.78
C SER A 12 1.10 19.01 -1.72
N ALA A 13 1.42 18.50 -0.54
CA ALA A 13 0.49 18.41 0.59
C ALA A 13 -0.19 19.74 0.94
N ASN A 14 0.54 20.85 0.82
CA ASN A 14 0.06 22.19 1.19
C ASN A 14 -0.47 23.01 0.02
N ALA A 15 -0.40 22.49 -1.21
CA ALA A 15 -0.91 23.19 -2.38
C ALA A 15 -2.43 23.00 -2.50
N THR A 16 -3.11 24.01 -3.05
CA THR A 16 -4.51 23.87 -3.43
C THR A 16 -4.62 22.95 -4.64
N GLY A 17 -5.43 21.89 -4.53
CA GLY A 17 -5.71 20.98 -5.63
C GLY A 17 -6.95 21.39 -6.42
N SER A 18 -7.04 20.91 -7.66
CA SER A 18 -8.20 21.10 -8.54
C SER A 18 -8.35 19.93 -9.51
N PHE A 19 -9.53 19.78 -10.11
CA PHE A 19 -9.74 18.80 -11.17
C PHE A 19 -9.28 19.35 -12.51
N ILE A 20 -8.47 18.57 -13.23
CA ILE A 20 -8.07 18.84 -14.60
C ILE A 20 -8.60 17.71 -15.48
N SER A 21 -9.12 18.07 -16.67
CA SER A 21 -9.66 17.11 -17.62
C SER A 21 -8.63 16.75 -18.67
N TYR A 22 -8.49 15.46 -18.92
CA TYR A 22 -7.60 14.87 -19.94
C TYR A 22 -8.40 13.97 -20.88
N GLN A 23 -7.91 13.80 -22.10
CA GLN A 23 -8.47 12.86 -23.09
C GLN A 23 -7.55 11.67 -23.22
N ALA A 24 -7.99 10.49 -22.77
CA ALA A 24 -7.33 9.23 -23.05
C ALA A 24 -7.87 8.69 -24.39
N LYS A 25 -7.01 8.62 -25.40
CA LYS A 25 -7.36 8.19 -26.76
C LYS A 25 -6.83 6.79 -27.02
N ASP A 26 -7.45 6.11 -27.99
CA ASP A 26 -7.01 4.80 -28.49
C ASP A 26 -6.86 3.72 -27.40
N VAL A 27 -7.61 3.87 -26.31
CA VAL A 27 -7.62 2.91 -25.19
C VAL A 27 -8.22 1.59 -25.66
N THR A 28 -7.46 0.50 -25.51
CA THR A 28 -7.95 -0.83 -25.84
C THR A 28 -8.68 -1.46 -24.64
N PRO A 29 -9.70 -2.30 -24.88
CA PRO A 29 -10.40 -2.99 -23.81
C PRO A 29 -9.53 -3.94 -22.99
N ASP A 30 -8.41 -4.39 -23.54
CA ASP A 30 -7.51 -5.36 -22.91
C ASP A 30 -6.49 -4.73 -21.97
N MET A 31 -6.29 -3.41 -22.05
CA MET A 31 -5.45 -2.67 -21.12
C MET A 31 -5.99 -2.74 -19.68
N SER A 32 -5.09 -2.71 -18.71
CA SER A 32 -5.43 -2.35 -17.34
C SER A 32 -5.61 -0.84 -17.19
N PHE A 33 -6.27 -0.41 -16.11
CA PHE A 33 -6.46 1.01 -15.83
C PHE A 33 -5.11 1.75 -15.65
N LEU A 34 -4.10 1.10 -15.05
CA LEU A 34 -2.78 1.70 -14.91
C LEU A 34 -2.04 1.83 -16.24
N GLU A 35 -2.14 0.86 -17.15
CA GLU A 35 -1.56 0.97 -18.47
C GLU A 35 -2.16 2.13 -19.27
N MET A 36 -3.45 2.36 -19.14
CA MET A 36 -4.12 3.53 -19.73
C MET A 36 -3.56 4.83 -19.15
N LEU A 37 -3.34 4.91 -17.81
CA LEU A 37 -2.71 6.07 -17.17
C LEU A 37 -1.25 6.25 -17.57
N ASP A 38 -0.48 5.16 -17.72
CA ASP A 38 0.89 5.22 -18.22
C ASP A 38 0.93 5.80 -19.64
N SER A 39 0.08 5.32 -20.54
CA SER A 39 0.00 5.83 -21.93
C SER A 39 -0.38 7.31 -21.96
N LEU A 40 -1.31 7.75 -21.09
CA LEU A 40 -1.64 9.17 -20.93
C LEU A 40 -0.45 9.98 -20.41
N ASN A 41 0.30 9.45 -19.44
CA ASN A 41 1.48 10.12 -18.90
C ASN A 41 2.61 10.25 -19.92
N GLU A 42 2.84 9.24 -20.77
CA GLU A 42 3.78 9.31 -21.89
C GLU A 42 3.38 10.43 -22.87
N ASP A 43 2.09 10.55 -23.20
CA ASP A 43 1.57 11.62 -24.04
C ASP A 43 1.75 13.00 -23.40
N LEU A 44 1.49 13.15 -22.08
CA LEU A 44 1.75 14.38 -21.35
C LEU A 44 3.23 14.76 -21.37
N ILE A 45 4.13 13.81 -21.08
CA ILE A 45 5.58 14.03 -21.11
C ILE A 45 6.05 14.47 -22.49
N SER A 46 5.54 13.83 -23.57
CA SER A 46 5.88 14.20 -24.95
C SER A 46 5.50 15.63 -25.30
N ARG A 47 4.46 16.17 -24.65
CA ARG A 47 4.00 17.56 -24.76
C ARG A 47 4.64 18.51 -23.75
N GLN A 48 5.62 18.03 -22.98
CA GLN A 48 6.26 18.78 -21.89
C GLN A 48 5.28 19.22 -20.78
N GLU A 49 4.19 18.49 -20.60
CA GLU A 49 3.22 18.67 -19.53
C GLU A 49 3.56 17.77 -18.34
N PRO A 50 3.33 18.23 -17.07
CA PRO A 50 3.60 17.40 -15.90
C PRO A 50 2.75 16.12 -15.87
N PRO A 51 3.35 14.93 -15.76
CA PRO A 51 2.60 13.67 -15.65
C PRO A 51 1.74 13.62 -14.39
N ILE A 52 0.72 12.77 -14.40
CA ILE A 52 -0.14 12.50 -13.25
C ILE A 52 0.66 11.61 -12.28
N ALA A 53 0.79 12.03 -11.03
CA ALA A 53 1.44 11.23 -10.01
C ALA A 53 0.46 10.23 -9.40
N PHE A 54 0.80 8.95 -9.45
CA PHE A 54 0.09 7.86 -8.79
C PHE A 54 1.08 6.76 -8.39
N ASP A 55 0.75 6.04 -7.30
CA ASP A 55 1.58 4.94 -6.83
C ASP A 55 1.28 3.65 -7.60
N HIS A 56 2.32 2.90 -7.90
CA HIS A 56 2.23 1.56 -8.46
C HIS A 56 3.52 0.78 -8.16
N ASP A 57 3.41 -0.56 -8.12
CA ASP A 57 4.56 -1.43 -7.95
C ASP A 57 4.30 -2.79 -8.61
N CYS A 58 3.70 -3.77 -7.89
CA CYS A 58 3.57 -5.15 -8.36
C CYS A 58 2.75 -5.33 -9.65
N ARG A 59 1.75 -4.47 -9.90
CA ARG A 59 0.76 -4.57 -10.99
C ARG A 59 -0.07 -5.86 -11.02
N GLU A 60 0.00 -6.65 -9.93
CA GLU A 60 -0.65 -7.95 -9.78
C GLU A 60 -1.68 -7.98 -8.62
N GLY A 61 -2.02 -6.81 -8.06
CA GLY A 61 -3.02 -6.69 -7.00
C GLY A 61 -2.59 -7.24 -5.64
N ILE A 62 -1.28 -7.29 -5.34
CA ILE A 62 -0.75 -7.89 -4.10
C ILE A 62 0.01 -6.91 -3.20
N CYS A 63 0.50 -5.78 -3.70
CA CYS A 63 1.28 -4.83 -2.90
C CYS A 63 0.44 -3.73 -2.22
N GLY A 64 -0.78 -3.46 -2.71
CA GLY A 64 -1.68 -2.45 -2.15
C GLY A 64 -1.30 -0.98 -2.42
N THR A 65 -0.32 -0.67 -3.30
CA THR A 65 0.14 0.70 -3.53
C THR A 65 -0.77 1.50 -4.45
N CYS A 66 -1.33 0.89 -5.49
CA CYS A 66 -2.06 1.53 -6.60
C CYS A 66 -3.47 2.05 -6.25
N GLY A 67 -3.75 2.39 -4.98
CA GLY A 67 -5.10 2.71 -4.51
C GLY A 67 -5.50 4.17 -4.72
N PHE A 68 -6.60 4.40 -5.43
CA PHE A 68 -7.32 5.68 -5.51
C PHE A 68 -8.80 5.47 -5.86
N LEU A 69 -9.61 6.55 -5.79
CA LEU A 69 -11.02 6.52 -6.12
C LEU A 69 -11.21 6.71 -7.64
N ILE A 70 -12.08 5.91 -8.22
CA ILE A 70 -12.58 6.09 -9.59
C ILE A 70 -14.09 6.26 -9.49
N ASN A 71 -14.62 7.40 -9.94
CA ASN A 71 -16.03 7.76 -9.80
C ASN A 71 -16.56 7.64 -8.35
N GLY A 72 -15.73 8.01 -7.38
CA GLY A 72 -16.07 7.96 -5.95
C GLY A 72 -16.01 6.56 -5.32
N VAL A 73 -15.67 5.52 -6.09
CA VAL A 73 -15.56 4.14 -5.59
C VAL A 73 -14.09 3.72 -5.50
N ALA A 74 -13.71 3.18 -4.37
CA ALA A 74 -12.34 2.67 -4.17
C ALA A 74 -12.04 1.56 -5.19
N HIS A 75 -10.90 1.67 -5.86
CA HIS A 75 -10.47 0.76 -6.91
C HIS A 75 -11.39 0.67 -8.14
N GLY A 76 -12.41 1.54 -8.31
CA GLY A 76 -13.23 1.62 -9.51
C GLY A 76 -14.47 0.71 -9.55
N GLY A 77 -14.85 0.09 -8.45
CA GLY A 77 -16.15 -0.58 -8.30
C GLY A 77 -16.25 -2.01 -8.87
N GLN A 78 -15.26 -2.52 -9.56
CA GLN A 78 -15.22 -3.95 -9.88
C GLN A 78 -14.85 -4.73 -8.62
N ARG A 79 -15.75 -5.64 -8.21
CA ARG A 79 -15.58 -6.39 -6.96
C ARG A 79 -14.31 -7.26 -6.97
N GLY A 80 -13.59 -7.29 -5.85
CA GLY A 80 -12.39 -8.12 -5.71
C GLY A 80 -11.19 -7.68 -6.55
N THR A 81 -11.18 -6.43 -7.01
CA THR A 81 -10.19 -5.93 -7.99
C THR A 81 -9.48 -4.69 -7.45
N THR A 82 -8.18 -4.60 -7.67
CA THR A 82 -7.38 -3.39 -7.46
C THR A 82 -7.28 -2.58 -8.74
N VAL A 83 -6.87 -1.31 -8.66
CA VAL A 83 -6.75 -0.45 -9.86
C VAL A 83 -5.84 -1.06 -10.92
N CYS A 84 -4.72 -1.69 -10.52
CA CYS A 84 -3.80 -2.32 -11.47
C CYS A 84 -4.36 -3.55 -12.19
N GLN A 85 -5.42 -4.14 -11.66
CA GLN A 85 -6.11 -5.30 -12.25
C GLN A 85 -7.45 -4.92 -12.90
N LEU A 86 -7.89 -3.66 -12.74
CA LEU A 86 -9.13 -3.18 -13.34
C LEU A 86 -8.96 -3.08 -14.86
N SER A 87 -9.70 -3.90 -15.61
CA SER A 87 -9.65 -3.90 -17.08
C SER A 87 -10.46 -2.75 -17.67
N MET A 88 -9.94 -2.13 -18.73
CA MET A 88 -10.64 -1.05 -19.44
C MET A 88 -11.95 -1.49 -20.11
N ARG A 89 -12.19 -2.80 -20.30
CA ARG A 89 -13.52 -3.29 -20.75
C ARG A 89 -14.65 -3.06 -19.75
N PHE A 90 -14.34 -2.68 -18.52
CA PHE A 90 -15.32 -2.27 -17.51
C PHE A 90 -16.01 -0.93 -17.84
N PHE A 91 -15.38 -0.13 -18.70
CA PHE A 91 -15.84 1.19 -19.13
C PHE A 91 -16.30 1.19 -20.59
N LYS A 92 -17.02 2.25 -20.99
CA LYS A 92 -17.55 2.41 -22.34
C LYS A 92 -16.88 3.58 -23.05
N ASP A 93 -16.86 3.50 -24.37
CA ASP A 93 -16.42 4.62 -25.19
C ASP A 93 -17.20 5.89 -24.88
N GLY A 94 -16.51 7.01 -24.70
CA GLY A 94 -17.09 8.29 -24.32
C GLY A 94 -17.34 8.50 -22.81
N ASP A 95 -17.08 7.52 -21.96
CA ASP A 95 -17.25 7.67 -20.50
C ASP A 95 -16.36 8.81 -19.95
N THR A 96 -16.91 9.49 -18.94
CA THR A 96 -16.16 10.45 -18.12
C THR A 96 -15.86 9.83 -16.77
N LEU A 97 -14.58 9.70 -16.45
CA LEU A 97 -14.10 9.08 -15.20
C LEU A 97 -13.47 10.13 -14.30
N THR A 98 -13.91 10.20 -13.03
CA THR A 98 -13.34 11.09 -12.03
C THR A 98 -12.36 10.33 -11.16
N LEU A 99 -11.10 10.79 -11.10
CA LEU A 99 -10.02 10.18 -10.33
C LEU A 99 -9.62 11.07 -9.15
N GLU A 100 -9.62 10.51 -7.94
CA GLU A 100 -9.31 11.22 -6.70
C GLU A 100 -8.43 10.38 -5.79
N PRO A 101 -7.52 11.01 -5.01
CA PRO A 101 -6.77 10.30 -3.97
C PRO A 101 -7.72 9.81 -2.87
N TRP A 102 -7.23 8.93 -1.98
CA TRP A 102 -7.93 8.61 -0.75
C TRP A 102 -8.23 9.87 0.06
N ARG A 103 -9.51 10.12 0.38
CA ARG A 103 -9.97 11.31 1.12
C ARG A 103 -10.09 11.02 2.61
N ALA A 104 -9.00 10.61 3.24
CA ALA A 104 -8.94 10.35 4.67
C ALA A 104 -7.91 11.26 5.34
N ARG A 105 -8.24 11.83 6.51
CA ARG A 105 -7.32 12.69 7.26
C ARG A 105 -6.03 11.97 7.65
N ALA A 106 -6.12 10.67 7.94
CA ALA A 106 -4.97 9.82 8.24
C ALA A 106 -4.10 9.49 7.02
N PHE A 107 -4.54 9.83 5.81
CA PHE A 107 -3.82 9.66 4.56
C PHE A 107 -3.64 11.01 3.85
N PRO A 108 -2.76 11.89 4.36
CA PRO A 108 -2.51 13.18 3.71
C PRO A 108 -2.01 12.98 2.28
N ILE A 109 -2.46 13.86 1.37
CA ILE A 109 -2.06 13.81 -0.03
C ILE A 109 -0.59 14.23 -0.13
N ILE A 110 0.22 13.45 -0.82
CA ILE A 110 1.60 13.78 -1.17
C ILE A 110 1.59 14.61 -2.45
N ARG A 111 1.01 14.05 -3.50
CA ARG A 111 0.87 14.69 -4.81
C ARG A 111 -0.20 13.98 -5.63
N ASP A 112 -1.06 14.71 -6.31
CA ASP A 112 -2.12 14.20 -7.19
C ASP A 112 -2.95 13.06 -6.57
N LEU A 113 -2.75 11.81 -7.02
CA LEU A 113 -3.43 10.62 -6.52
C LEU A 113 -2.64 9.88 -5.43
N MET A 114 -1.41 10.30 -5.15
CA MET A 114 -0.54 9.67 -4.14
C MET A 114 -0.86 10.19 -2.74
N VAL A 115 -0.96 9.29 -1.78
CA VAL A 115 -1.20 9.60 -0.37
C VAL A 115 -0.17 8.95 0.55
N ASN A 116 0.12 9.59 1.67
CA ASN A 116 0.96 9.03 2.72
C ASN A 116 0.14 8.04 3.56
N ARG A 117 0.51 6.75 3.52
CA ARG A 117 -0.12 5.68 4.29
C ARG A 117 0.72 5.20 5.47
N SER A 118 1.73 5.94 5.90
CA SER A 118 2.60 5.57 7.02
C SER A 118 1.87 5.37 8.35
N ALA A 119 0.64 5.90 8.50
CA ALA A 119 -0.22 5.57 9.62
C ALA A 119 -0.49 4.06 9.72
N PHE A 120 -0.62 3.34 8.60
CA PHE A 120 -0.74 1.88 8.59
C PHE A 120 0.55 1.21 9.04
N ASP A 121 1.70 1.72 8.62
CA ASP A 121 3.00 1.16 8.99
C ASP A 121 3.21 1.28 10.50
N ARG A 122 2.84 2.41 11.12
CA ARG A 122 2.90 2.58 12.57
C ARG A 122 1.97 1.63 13.33
N ILE A 123 0.79 1.32 12.79
CA ILE A 123 -0.08 0.28 13.37
C ILE A 123 0.60 -1.09 13.28
N ILE A 124 1.22 -1.44 12.15
CA ILE A 124 1.97 -2.70 12.00
C ILE A 124 3.16 -2.75 12.94
N GLN A 125 3.93 -1.67 13.06
CA GLN A 125 5.07 -1.57 13.98
C GLN A 125 4.67 -1.77 15.45
N ALA A 126 3.45 -1.42 15.84
CA ALA A 126 2.94 -1.59 17.18
C ALA A 126 2.69 -3.06 17.59
N GLY A 127 2.71 -4.01 16.65
CA GLY A 127 2.50 -5.43 16.99
C GLY A 127 2.15 -6.35 15.83
N GLY A 128 2.15 -5.85 14.60
CA GLY A 128 1.79 -6.62 13.40
C GLY A 128 2.86 -7.63 12.94
N PHE A 129 3.64 -8.15 13.88
CA PHE A 129 4.74 -9.10 13.65
C PHE A 129 4.82 -10.11 14.80
N ILE A 130 5.70 -11.10 14.66
CA ILE A 130 6.03 -12.08 15.70
C ILE A 130 7.48 -11.86 16.09
N SER A 131 7.74 -11.54 17.36
CA SER A 131 9.08 -11.36 17.93
C SER A 131 9.41 -12.39 19.03
N ALA A 132 8.41 -13.15 19.51
CA ALA A 132 8.67 -14.21 20.48
C ALA A 132 9.52 -15.31 19.83
N PRO A 133 10.59 -15.78 20.51
CA PRO A 133 11.40 -16.88 20.02
C PRO A 133 10.58 -18.17 20.01
N THR A 134 10.28 -18.69 18.84
CA THR A 134 9.46 -19.91 18.67
C THR A 134 10.29 -21.16 18.37
N GLY A 135 11.62 -21.03 18.35
CA GLY A 135 12.55 -22.13 18.03
C GLY A 135 12.56 -22.49 16.54
N SER A 136 13.07 -23.66 16.23
CA SER A 136 13.05 -24.23 14.88
C SER A 136 11.66 -24.71 14.51
N ALA A 137 11.35 -24.84 13.21
CA ALA A 137 10.12 -25.44 12.74
C ALA A 137 10.00 -26.88 13.30
N PRO A 138 8.88 -27.26 13.92
CA PRO A 138 8.64 -28.62 14.38
C PRO A 138 8.48 -29.55 13.17
N ASP A 139 8.67 -30.86 13.41
CA ASP A 139 8.35 -31.88 12.42
C ASP A 139 6.87 -31.78 11.98
N ALA A 140 6.60 -32.20 10.75
CA ALA A 140 5.26 -32.18 10.22
C ALA A 140 4.31 -32.97 11.14
N ASN A 141 3.14 -32.41 11.41
CA ASN A 141 2.13 -32.95 12.34
C ASN A 141 2.54 -33.04 13.83
N ALA A 142 3.70 -32.52 14.25
CA ALA A 142 4.08 -32.51 15.66
C ALA A 142 3.18 -31.57 16.49
N ILE A 143 2.75 -30.45 15.89
CA ILE A 143 1.80 -29.51 16.48
C ILE A 143 0.60 -29.39 15.55
N LEU A 144 -0.56 -29.90 15.99
CA LEU A 144 -1.78 -29.86 15.19
C LEU A 144 -2.44 -28.47 15.30
N VAL A 145 -2.73 -27.88 14.15
CA VAL A 145 -3.52 -26.65 14.02
C VAL A 145 -4.88 -27.01 13.45
N ARG A 146 -5.96 -26.54 14.06
CA ARG A 146 -7.31 -26.74 13.55
C ARG A 146 -7.44 -26.07 12.18
N LYS A 147 -8.13 -26.75 11.25
CA LYS A 147 -8.33 -26.22 9.90
C LYS A 147 -9.02 -24.85 9.92
N GLU A 148 -10.06 -24.69 10.72
CA GLU A 148 -10.79 -23.40 10.81
C GLU A 148 -9.91 -22.26 11.31
N ASP A 149 -8.98 -22.52 12.24
CA ASP A 149 -8.04 -21.50 12.73
C ASP A 149 -7.01 -21.13 11.66
N ALA A 150 -6.52 -22.13 10.92
CA ALA A 150 -5.60 -21.93 9.81
C ALA A 150 -6.27 -21.15 8.66
N ASP A 151 -7.48 -21.55 8.24
CA ASP A 151 -8.25 -20.87 7.20
C ASP A 151 -8.51 -19.40 7.61
N THR A 152 -8.98 -19.18 8.83
CA THR A 152 -9.19 -17.81 9.38
C THR A 152 -7.91 -16.97 9.36
N ALA A 153 -6.76 -17.59 9.71
CA ALA A 153 -5.48 -16.89 9.68
C ALA A 153 -5.09 -16.50 8.24
N MET A 154 -5.24 -17.41 7.28
CA MET A 154 -4.88 -17.18 5.89
C MET A 154 -5.82 -16.17 5.21
N ASP A 155 -7.12 -16.26 5.45
CA ASP A 155 -8.09 -15.26 4.96
C ASP A 155 -7.76 -13.87 5.48
N ALA A 156 -7.40 -13.74 6.75
CA ALA A 156 -6.99 -12.47 7.34
C ALA A 156 -5.62 -11.99 6.79
N ALA A 157 -4.70 -12.91 6.50
CA ALA A 157 -3.39 -12.61 5.90
C ALA A 157 -3.49 -12.05 4.47
N ALA A 158 -4.60 -12.31 3.77
CA ALA A 158 -4.85 -11.79 2.42
C ALA A 158 -4.90 -10.25 2.36
N CYS A 159 -5.05 -9.55 3.49
CA CYS A 159 -5.06 -8.08 3.53
C CYS A 159 -3.74 -7.49 3.02
N ILE A 160 -3.82 -6.67 1.97
CA ILE A 160 -2.68 -6.01 1.31
C ILE A 160 -2.42 -4.57 1.79
N GLY A 161 -3.15 -4.08 2.78
CA GLY A 161 -2.94 -2.73 3.32
C GLY A 161 -3.18 -1.59 2.32
N CYS A 162 -4.05 -1.77 1.32
CA CYS A 162 -4.26 -0.78 0.26
C CYS A 162 -4.94 0.53 0.72
N GLY A 163 -5.69 0.52 1.82
CA GLY A 163 -6.38 1.70 2.34
C GLY A 163 -7.81 1.90 1.82
N ALA A 164 -8.30 1.05 0.89
CA ALA A 164 -9.66 1.16 0.35
C ALA A 164 -10.75 1.14 1.44
N CYS A 165 -10.59 0.30 2.46
CA CYS A 165 -11.49 0.20 3.60
C CYS A 165 -11.62 1.52 4.38
N VAL A 166 -10.54 2.27 4.51
CA VAL A 166 -10.53 3.60 5.15
C VAL A 166 -11.20 4.63 4.24
N ALA A 167 -10.85 4.62 2.96
CA ALA A 167 -11.38 5.58 1.98
C ALA A 167 -12.90 5.45 1.77
N ALA A 168 -13.44 4.23 1.81
CA ALA A 168 -14.88 3.99 1.67
C ALA A 168 -15.67 4.22 2.97
N CYS A 169 -15.01 4.18 4.12
CA CYS A 169 -15.70 4.35 5.40
C CYS A 169 -16.09 5.80 5.64
N PRO A 170 -17.38 6.11 5.95
CA PRO A 170 -17.81 7.46 6.28
C PRO A 170 -17.02 8.12 7.42
N ASN A 171 -16.50 7.30 8.33
CA ASN A 171 -15.67 7.75 9.47
C ASN A 171 -14.16 7.60 9.22
N ALA A 172 -13.73 7.19 8.03
CA ALA A 172 -12.32 6.87 7.74
C ALA A 172 -11.70 5.94 8.78
N SER A 173 -12.39 4.87 9.17
CA SER A 173 -11.97 3.93 10.20
C SER A 173 -11.00 2.88 9.65
N ALA A 174 -9.91 2.62 10.38
CA ALA A 174 -8.92 1.57 10.06
C ALA A 174 -9.24 0.21 10.71
N MET A 175 -10.42 0.04 11.29
CA MET A 175 -10.78 -1.16 12.04
C MET A 175 -10.64 -2.45 11.23
N LEU A 176 -11.03 -2.46 9.94
CA LEU A 176 -10.90 -3.66 9.10
C LEU A 176 -9.44 -4.02 8.84
N PHE A 177 -8.59 -3.06 8.54
CA PHE A 177 -7.15 -3.27 8.35
C PHE A 177 -6.49 -3.83 9.62
N THR A 178 -6.72 -3.16 10.76
CA THR A 178 -6.13 -3.54 12.05
C THR A 178 -6.62 -4.91 12.49
N SER A 179 -7.93 -5.18 12.35
CA SER A 179 -8.52 -6.46 12.73
C SER A 179 -8.02 -7.62 11.86
N ALA A 180 -7.80 -7.40 10.58
CA ALA A 180 -7.23 -8.41 9.69
C ALA A 180 -5.84 -8.84 10.19
N LYS A 181 -4.94 -7.89 10.48
CA LYS A 181 -3.60 -8.23 10.96
C LYS A 181 -3.61 -8.89 12.34
N ILE A 182 -4.42 -8.41 13.27
CA ILE A 182 -4.58 -9.02 14.60
C ILE A 182 -5.16 -10.44 14.45
N THR A 183 -6.20 -10.63 13.65
CA THR A 183 -6.81 -11.94 13.43
C THR A 183 -5.83 -12.92 12.82
N HIS A 184 -5.08 -12.50 11.80
CA HIS A 184 -4.02 -13.30 11.16
C HIS A 184 -3.09 -13.89 12.23
N LEU A 185 -2.40 -13.03 12.98
CA LEU A 185 -1.38 -13.46 13.93
C LEU A 185 -1.97 -14.16 15.18
N ASN A 186 -3.12 -13.71 15.66
CA ASN A 186 -3.77 -14.31 16.83
C ASN A 186 -4.45 -15.65 16.55
N SER A 187 -4.60 -16.05 15.30
CA SER A 187 -5.11 -17.39 14.93
C SER A 187 -4.00 -18.42 14.74
N LEU A 188 -2.74 -17.95 14.61
CA LEU A 188 -1.58 -18.83 14.46
C LEU A 188 -0.97 -19.21 15.83
N PRO A 189 -0.43 -20.44 15.99
CA PRO A 189 0.29 -20.85 17.21
C PRO A 189 1.43 -19.91 17.58
N GLN A 190 2.21 -19.46 16.59
CA GLN A 190 3.35 -18.55 16.77
C GLN A 190 2.94 -17.18 17.31
N GLY A 191 1.72 -16.76 17.09
CA GLY A 191 1.20 -15.47 17.53
C GLY A 191 0.65 -15.49 18.97
N GLN A 192 0.44 -16.67 19.58
CA GLN A 192 -0.19 -16.79 20.89
C GLN A 192 0.59 -16.14 22.04
N PRO A 193 1.93 -16.24 22.13
CA PRO A 193 2.68 -15.62 23.24
C PRO A 193 2.46 -14.11 23.35
N GLN A 194 2.24 -13.42 22.22
CA GLN A 194 2.10 -11.96 22.17
C GLN A 194 0.67 -11.50 21.87
N ARG A 195 -0.32 -12.40 21.95
CA ARG A 195 -1.70 -12.14 21.50
C ARG A 195 -2.33 -10.93 22.16
N ASP A 196 -2.27 -10.88 23.49
CA ASP A 196 -2.93 -9.82 24.28
C ASP A 196 -2.19 -8.48 24.12
N GLU A 197 -0.86 -8.49 24.17
CA GLU A 197 -0.02 -7.30 23.98
C GLU A 197 -0.20 -6.73 22.57
N ARG A 198 -0.12 -7.55 21.53
CA ARG A 198 -0.38 -7.16 20.14
C ARG A 198 -1.73 -6.48 19.98
N THR A 199 -2.78 -7.10 20.54
CA THR A 199 -4.15 -6.56 20.42
C THR A 199 -4.26 -5.19 21.06
N LEU A 200 -3.69 -5.01 22.27
CA LEU A 200 -3.73 -3.74 22.98
C LEU A 200 -2.93 -2.65 22.26
N SER A 201 -1.69 -2.95 21.89
CA SER A 201 -0.78 -1.96 21.29
C SER A 201 -1.25 -1.52 19.90
N MET A 202 -1.68 -2.45 19.04
CA MET A 202 -2.17 -2.11 17.70
C MET A 202 -3.49 -1.33 17.74
N VAL A 203 -4.41 -1.65 18.65
CA VAL A 203 -5.65 -0.88 18.80
C VAL A 203 -5.37 0.52 19.34
N VAL A 204 -4.42 0.67 20.27
CA VAL A 204 -4.00 1.99 20.77
C VAL A 204 -3.33 2.79 19.64
N ALA A 205 -2.39 2.20 18.91
CA ALA A 205 -1.75 2.85 17.76
C ALA A 205 -2.80 3.33 16.73
N MET A 206 -3.74 2.47 16.33
CA MET A 206 -4.83 2.84 15.42
C MET A 206 -5.63 4.05 15.92
N ARG A 207 -5.94 4.12 17.23
CA ARG A 207 -6.70 5.23 17.80
C ARG A 207 -5.94 6.56 17.75
N ASN A 208 -4.61 6.50 17.82
CA ASN A 208 -3.75 7.68 17.82
C ASN A 208 -3.49 8.23 16.41
N GLU A 209 -3.76 7.46 15.34
CA GLU A 209 -3.43 7.78 13.94
C GLU A 209 -4.52 8.55 13.19
N LEU A 210 -5.35 9.33 13.84
CA LEU A 210 -6.38 10.17 13.24
C LEU A 210 -7.48 9.40 12.46
N PHE A 211 -7.58 8.08 12.63
CA PHE A 211 -8.68 7.30 12.11
C PHE A 211 -9.93 7.47 12.94
N GLY A 212 -11.07 7.51 12.28
CA GLY A 212 -12.36 7.56 12.97
C GLY A 212 -12.80 6.22 13.56
N SER A 213 -13.79 6.27 14.43
CA SER A 213 -14.37 5.08 15.05
C SER A 213 -15.29 4.32 14.09
N CYS A 214 -15.31 3.00 14.20
CA CYS A 214 -16.22 2.16 13.43
C CYS A 214 -17.67 2.31 13.95
N THR A 215 -18.60 2.55 13.04
CA THR A 215 -20.05 2.58 13.29
C THR A 215 -20.80 1.49 12.51
N ASN A 216 -20.06 0.48 12.03
CA ASN A 216 -20.58 -0.75 11.43
C ASN A 216 -21.40 -0.55 10.15
N HIS A 217 -20.98 0.35 9.25
CA HIS A 217 -21.65 0.59 7.97
C HIS A 217 -21.47 -0.54 6.94
N GLY A 218 -20.35 -1.25 6.97
CA GLY A 218 -20.07 -2.36 6.06
C GLY A 218 -19.34 -1.99 4.76
N GLU A 219 -19.22 -0.72 4.44
CA GLU A 219 -18.59 -0.24 3.19
C GLU A 219 -17.15 -0.75 3.01
N CYS A 220 -16.42 -0.92 4.11
CA CYS A 220 -15.04 -1.39 4.08
C CYS A 220 -14.90 -2.83 3.56
N GLU A 221 -15.83 -3.72 3.86
CA GLU A 221 -15.88 -5.08 3.31
C GLU A 221 -16.31 -5.06 1.85
N ALA A 222 -17.31 -4.25 1.51
CA ALA A 222 -17.87 -4.16 0.17
C ALA A 222 -16.81 -3.76 -0.89
N VAL A 223 -15.89 -2.85 -0.55
CA VAL A 223 -14.83 -2.37 -1.45
C VAL A 223 -13.52 -3.15 -1.34
N CYS A 224 -13.42 -4.11 -0.43
CA CYS A 224 -12.16 -4.79 -0.17
C CYS A 224 -11.75 -5.68 -1.36
N PRO A 225 -10.59 -5.41 -2.02
CA PRO A 225 -10.16 -6.22 -3.17
C PRO A 225 -9.71 -7.64 -2.77
N LYS A 226 -9.59 -7.90 -1.45
CA LYS A 226 -9.20 -9.18 -0.88
C LYS A 226 -10.31 -9.83 -0.05
N HIS A 227 -11.54 -9.30 -0.10
CA HIS A 227 -12.73 -9.87 0.57
C HIS A 227 -12.54 -10.09 2.08
N ILE A 228 -11.81 -9.18 2.75
CA ILE A 228 -11.62 -9.25 4.20
C ILE A 228 -12.97 -9.02 4.89
N PRO A 229 -13.49 -10.00 5.66
CA PRO A 229 -14.83 -9.91 6.22
C PRO A 229 -14.91 -9.05 7.48
N LEU A 230 -16.06 -8.43 7.70
CA LEU A 230 -16.35 -7.62 8.89
C LEU A 230 -16.27 -8.39 10.20
N GLU A 231 -16.45 -9.71 10.17
CA GLU A 231 -16.39 -10.56 11.36
C GLU A 231 -15.03 -10.47 12.07
N PHE A 232 -13.95 -10.13 11.35
CA PHE A 232 -12.63 -9.91 11.97
C PHE A 232 -12.63 -8.70 12.91
N ILE A 233 -13.44 -7.68 12.68
CA ILE A 233 -13.63 -6.58 13.63
C ILE A 233 -14.27 -7.10 14.92
N GLY A 234 -15.28 -7.96 14.80
CA GLY A 234 -15.89 -8.62 15.95
C GLY A 234 -14.91 -9.50 16.73
N LYS A 235 -14.05 -10.25 16.00
CA LYS A 235 -12.99 -11.07 16.60
C LYS A 235 -11.96 -10.22 17.33
N MET A 236 -11.47 -9.15 16.72
CA MET A 236 -10.55 -8.20 17.35
C MET A 236 -11.15 -7.57 18.61
N ASN A 237 -12.42 -7.19 18.60
CA ASN A 237 -13.09 -6.62 19.77
C ASN A 237 -13.18 -7.64 20.92
N ARG A 238 -13.45 -8.90 20.64
CA ARG A 238 -13.39 -9.99 21.65
C ARG A 238 -11.98 -10.17 22.22
N ASP A 239 -10.97 -10.16 21.34
CA ASP A 239 -9.57 -10.24 21.76
C ASP A 239 -9.17 -9.04 22.61
N LEU A 240 -9.66 -7.84 22.30
CA LEU A 240 -9.42 -6.62 23.08
C LEU A 240 -10.02 -6.72 24.48
N ILE A 241 -11.28 -7.16 24.59
CA ILE A 241 -11.94 -7.36 25.89
C ILE A 241 -11.16 -8.38 26.74
N ARG A 242 -10.76 -9.49 26.13
CA ARG A 242 -9.94 -10.52 26.78
C ARG A 242 -8.60 -9.95 27.27
N ALA A 243 -7.91 -9.22 26.42
CA ALA A 243 -6.60 -8.64 26.74
C ALA A 243 -6.70 -7.61 27.90
N LEU A 244 -7.73 -6.77 27.89
CA LEU A 244 -8.02 -5.84 29.00
C LEU A 244 -8.31 -6.58 30.31
N TRP A 245 -9.07 -7.69 30.25
CA TRP A 245 -9.35 -8.52 31.45
C TRP A 245 -8.07 -9.15 31.99
N HIS A 246 -7.17 -9.67 31.16
CA HIS A 246 -5.90 -10.25 31.58
C HIS A 246 -4.98 -9.18 32.16
N ARG A 247 -4.94 -7.99 31.56
CA ARG A 247 -4.14 -6.86 32.05
C ARG A 247 -4.54 -6.42 33.45
N HIS A 248 -5.83 -6.43 33.81
CA HIS A 248 -6.29 -6.10 35.17
C HIS A 248 -5.82 -7.09 36.24
N ARG A 249 -5.39 -8.29 35.83
CA ARG A 249 -4.91 -9.34 36.75
C ARG A 249 -3.38 -9.36 36.93
N GLN A 250 -2.65 -8.59 36.10
CA GLN A 250 -1.19 -8.46 36.21
C GLN A 250 -0.81 -7.07 36.68
N PRO A 251 0.15 -6.89 37.63
CA PRO A 251 0.67 -5.58 37.95
C PRO A 251 1.32 -4.97 36.70
N LEU A 252 0.96 -3.70 36.45
CA LEU A 252 1.44 -2.92 35.27
C LEU A 252 2.97 -2.77 35.35
N VAL A 253 3.68 -3.58 34.57
CA VAL A 253 4.98 -3.18 34.03
C VAL A 253 4.69 -2.41 32.75
N ILE A 254 4.68 -1.09 32.82
CA ILE A 254 4.61 -0.23 31.63
C ILE A 254 5.99 -0.29 31.00
N PRO A 255 6.18 -0.91 29.80
CA PRO A 255 7.39 -0.65 29.05
C PRO A 255 7.39 0.85 28.75
N SER A 256 8.50 1.53 29.02
CA SER A 256 8.69 2.92 28.61
C SER A 256 8.28 3.03 27.14
N VAL A 257 7.25 3.80 26.88
CA VAL A 257 6.84 4.14 25.52
C VAL A 257 8.08 4.75 24.86
N VAL A 258 8.64 4.07 23.88
CA VAL A 258 9.60 4.70 22.98
C VAL A 258 8.83 5.87 22.39
N GLN A 259 9.15 7.09 22.83
CA GLN A 259 8.64 8.30 22.23
C GLN A 259 9.15 8.28 20.79
N LEU A 260 8.27 7.91 19.86
CA LEU A 260 8.54 8.14 18.46
C LEU A 260 8.64 9.65 18.27
N PRO A 261 9.66 10.15 17.55
CA PRO A 261 9.78 11.57 17.27
C PRO A 261 8.47 12.09 16.66
N SER A 262 8.05 13.26 17.11
CA SER A 262 6.89 13.94 16.53
C SER A 262 7.14 14.18 15.05
N ALA A 263 6.09 14.36 14.26
CA ALA A 263 6.22 14.64 12.83
C ALA A 263 7.07 15.90 12.55
N GLU A 264 7.25 16.78 13.53
CA GLU A 264 8.10 17.95 13.50
C GLU A 264 9.59 17.59 13.68
N ASP A 265 9.91 16.62 14.53
CA ASP A 265 11.29 16.15 14.77
C ASP A 265 11.87 15.37 13.57
N SER A 266 11.03 14.75 12.75
CA SER A 266 11.47 14.03 11.54
C SER A 266 11.88 14.96 10.39
N HIS A 267 11.47 16.25 10.41
CA HIS A 267 11.90 17.22 9.41
C HIS A 267 13.28 17.83 9.72
N GLU A 268 13.66 17.92 10.98
CA GLU A 268 14.93 18.53 11.38
C GLU A 268 16.11 17.55 11.25
N GLN A 269 15.90 16.25 11.47
CA GLN A 269 16.97 15.24 11.34
C GLN A 269 17.32 14.86 9.89
N LEU A 270 16.46 15.19 8.92
CA LEU A 270 16.78 15.01 7.48
C LEU A 270 17.68 16.13 6.92
N HIS A 271 17.84 17.25 7.61
CA HIS A 271 18.68 18.35 7.14
C HIS A 271 20.13 18.32 7.64
N ASP A 272 20.43 17.65 8.75
CA ASP A 272 21.77 17.66 9.37
C ASP A 272 22.67 16.47 9.01
N GLY A 273 22.20 15.53 8.20
CA GLY A 273 22.92 14.27 7.86
C GLY A 273 23.42 14.10 6.44
N VAL A 274 23.09 15.02 5.52
CA VAL A 274 23.56 14.94 4.13
C VAL A 274 24.37 16.19 3.82
N GLY A 275 25.67 16.09 4.07
CA GLY A 275 26.62 17.03 3.47
C GLY A 275 26.39 16.98 1.96
N ALA A 276 26.03 18.15 1.41
CA ALA A 276 25.80 18.33 0.00
C ALA A 276 27.06 17.95 -0.79
N GLN A 277 27.08 16.72 -1.33
CA GLN A 277 27.93 16.43 -2.48
C GLN A 277 27.13 16.81 -3.74
N PRO A 278 27.75 17.50 -4.70
CA PRO A 278 27.07 17.92 -5.92
C PRO A 278 26.58 16.67 -6.70
N GLN A 279 25.30 16.68 -7.08
CA GLN A 279 24.67 15.59 -7.84
C GLN A 279 25.25 15.36 -9.25
N GLU A 280 26.23 16.15 -9.68
CA GLU A 280 26.86 16.02 -10.99
C GLU A 280 27.83 14.82 -11.09
N ASP A 281 28.49 14.42 -10.00
CA ASP A 281 29.51 13.36 -10.05
C ASP A 281 28.94 11.94 -10.16
N VAL A 282 27.72 11.69 -9.67
CA VAL A 282 27.11 10.34 -9.71
C VAL A 282 26.59 9.99 -11.10
N HIS A 283 26.14 10.97 -11.88
CA HIS A 283 25.68 10.74 -13.25
C HIS A 283 26.84 10.50 -14.20
N GLN A 284 27.97 11.15 -13.96
CA GLN A 284 29.15 11.02 -14.79
C GLN A 284 29.85 9.68 -14.58
N GLN A 285 29.98 9.22 -13.35
CA GLN A 285 30.53 7.88 -13.03
C GLN A 285 29.69 6.73 -13.60
N ARG A 286 28.35 6.81 -13.55
CA ARG A 286 27.49 5.81 -14.18
C ARG A 286 27.59 5.78 -15.71
N HIS A 287 27.82 6.93 -16.35
CA HIS A 287 28.01 6.98 -17.79
C HIS A 287 29.33 6.38 -18.23
N GLU A 288 30.40 6.52 -17.45
CA GLU A 288 31.71 5.95 -17.73
C GLU A 288 31.73 4.43 -17.53
N GLU A 289 31.06 3.91 -16.48
CA GLU A 289 30.91 2.46 -16.27
C GLU A 289 30.09 1.76 -17.37
N VAL A 290 29.03 2.39 -17.86
CA VAL A 290 28.21 1.85 -18.97
C VAL A 290 28.99 1.88 -20.29
N GLN A 291 29.80 2.91 -20.55
CA GLN A 291 30.63 2.98 -21.77
C GLN A 291 31.77 1.96 -21.74
N ALA A 292 32.37 1.72 -20.58
CA ALA A 292 33.40 0.69 -20.43
C ALA A 292 32.86 -0.73 -20.68
N HIS A 293 31.62 -1.00 -20.24
CA HIS A 293 30.98 -2.31 -20.47
C HIS A 293 30.59 -2.54 -21.93
N VAL A 294 30.15 -1.51 -22.63
CA VAL A 294 29.81 -1.60 -24.07
C VAL A 294 31.05 -1.79 -24.95
N GLN A 295 32.21 -1.27 -24.56
CA GLN A 295 33.45 -1.45 -25.28
C GLN A 295 34.09 -2.83 -25.06
N ALA A 296 33.80 -3.51 -23.95
CA ALA A 296 34.32 -4.84 -23.64
C ALA A 296 33.58 -5.99 -24.36
N GLU A 297 32.39 -5.75 -24.89
CA GLU A 297 31.56 -6.75 -25.58
C GLU A 297 31.57 -6.65 -27.12
N SER A 298 32.43 -5.81 -27.72
CA SER A 298 32.56 -5.74 -29.18
C SER A 298 33.39 -6.93 -29.70
N PRO A 299 32.85 -7.81 -30.55
CA PRO A 299 33.59 -8.93 -31.09
C PRO A 299 34.69 -8.44 -32.08
N GLU A 300 35.88 -8.98 -31.97
CA GLU A 300 36.97 -8.76 -32.90
C GLU A 300 36.59 -9.13 -34.33
N PRO A 301 37.00 -8.34 -35.35
CA PRO A 301 36.69 -8.66 -36.73
C PRO A 301 37.47 -9.92 -37.14
N ALA A 302 36.74 -10.91 -37.65
CA ALA A 302 37.28 -12.16 -38.15
C ALA A 302 38.34 -11.91 -39.29
N ALA A 303 39.53 -12.43 -39.08
CA ALA A 303 40.59 -12.36 -40.07
C ALA A 303 40.20 -13.11 -41.34
N THR A 304 40.23 -12.43 -42.49
CA THR A 304 40.03 -13.01 -43.82
C THR A 304 41.26 -13.86 -44.19
N ALA A 305 41.08 -15.15 -44.39
CA ALA A 305 42.10 -16.05 -44.94
C ALA A 305 42.29 -15.79 -46.46
N PRO A 306 43.51 -15.87 -47.00
CA PRO A 306 43.79 -15.64 -48.39
C PRO A 306 43.33 -16.84 -49.25
N VAL A 307 42.65 -16.56 -50.34
CA VAL A 307 42.32 -17.53 -51.42
C VAL A 307 43.57 -17.76 -52.23
N SER A 308 44.06 -19.00 -52.20
CA SER A 308 45.13 -19.46 -53.12
C SER A 308 44.50 -19.94 -54.45
N SER A 309 45.03 -19.45 -55.51
CA SER A 309 44.84 -19.80 -56.92
C SER A 309 45.03 -21.28 -57.23
#